data_731b9734c2b81e2c6dee6ae6af43924d
#
_entry.id   731b9734c2b81e2c6dee6ae6af43924d
#
_cell.length_a   1.000
_cell.length_b   1.000
_cell.length_c   1.000
_cell.angle_alpha   90.00
_cell.angle_beta   90.00
_cell.angle_gamma   90.00
#
_symmetry.space_group_name_H-M   'P 1'
#
loop_
_entity.id
_entity.type
_entity.pdbx_description
1 polymer ?
#
loop_
_entity_poly.entity_id
_entity_poly.type
_entity_poly.pdbx_seq_one_letter_code
_entity_poly.pdbx_strand_id
1 'polypeptide(L)'
;MGLRNGDASTAGVTPMSKSAHHEQFERPYRYRLVNIECMPQSDHYNVIMDLQESIEDLLPYCAAVLPGATYIHGSGVVNVMDQGHIVGIYADTITITDVTGPEDALEWCDRYFQKIEDICRNRERITPTLQTRPSKTVLDIYHLLPKTNCGRCGVPTCLAFAAKVFRRESSLDDCPEVVR
;
A
#
# COMPACT_ATOMS: atom_id res chain seq x y z
N MET A 1 -41.64 46.26 -57.45
CA MET A 1 -42.08 44.98 -56.92
C MET A 1 -40.85 44.14 -56.73
N GLY A 2 -40.34 43.92 -55.66
CA GLY A 2 -40.75 43.41 -54.40
C GLY A 2 -39.71 42.46 -53.90
N LEU A 3 -39.41 42.62 -52.62
CA LEU A 3 -38.94 41.58 -51.68
C LEU A 3 -37.47 41.19 -51.72
N ARG A 4 -36.66 41.71 -50.82
CA ARG A 4 -36.38 41.32 -49.42
C ARG A 4 -35.95 39.86 -49.26
N ASN A 5 -34.78 39.68 -48.65
CA ASN A 5 -34.51 38.74 -47.60
C ASN A 5 -33.15 39.04 -47.00
N GLY A 6 -33.03 39.18 -45.89
CA GLY A 6 -33.09 38.68 -44.60
C GLY A 6 -31.76 38.05 -44.22
N ASP A 7 -30.89 38.84 -43.54
CA ASP A 7 -29.64 38.40 -42.94
C ASP A 7 -29.96 37.42 -41.80
N ALA A 8 -29.37 36.25 -41.83
CA ALA A 8 -29.29 35.35 -40.70
C ALA A 8 -27.84 35.28 -40.24
N SER A 9 -27.59 35.95 -39.13
CA SER A 9 -26.39 35.88 -38.35
C SER A 9 -26.14 34.43 -37.92
N THR A 10 -25.10 33.83 -38.43
CA THR A 10 -24.57 32.56 -37.92
C THR A 10 -23.48 32.84 -36.88
N ALA A 11 -23.85 32.65 -35.62
CA ALA A 11 -22.97 32.67 -34.51
C ALA A 11 -21.89 31.57 -34.69
N GLY A 12 -20.63 32.02 -34.64
CA GLY A 12 -19.46 31.11 -34.71
C GLY A 12 -19.45 30.11 -33.53
N VAL A 13 -19.57 28.86 -33.89
CA VAL A 13 -19.27 27.75 -32.97
C VAL A 13 -17.78 27.55 -33.02
N THR A 14 -17.11 27.95 -31.96
CA THR A 14 -15.70 27.62 -31.72
C THR A 14 -15.60 26.09 -31.57
N PRO A 15 -14.75 25.41 -32.34
CA PRO A 15 -14.56 23.97 -32.13
C PRO A 15 -13.82 23.77 -30.84
N MET A 16 -14.50 23.07 -29.92
CA MET A 16 -13.88 22.54 -28.70
C MET A 16 -12.64 21.74 -29.08
N SER A 17 -11.52 22.13 -28.49
CA SER A 17 -10.27 21.42 -28.48
C SER A 17 -10.50 19.93 -28.32
N LYS A 18 -10.13 19.15 -29.31
CA LYS A 18 -10.02 17.70 -29.21
C LYS A 18 -8.93 17.41 -28.20
N SER A 19 -9.36 17.01 -26.99
CA SER A 19 -8.48 16.34 -26.05
C SER A 19 -7.86 15.15 -26.77
N ALA A 20 -6.56 15.13 -26.83
CA ALA A 20 -5.79 14.01 -27.37
C ALA A 20 -6.19 12.75 -26.58
N HIS A 21 -7.04 11.94 -27.19
CA HIS A 21 -7.18 10.55 -26.77
C HIS A 21 -5.86 9.87 -27.12
N HIS A 22 -4.99 9.79 -26.14
CA HIS A 22 -3.89 8.85 -26.17
C HIS A 22 -4.54 7.46 -26.32
N GLU A 23 -4.22 6.75 -27.40
CA GLU A 23 -4.54 5.34 -27.54
C GLU A 23 -3.88 4.61 -26.37
N GLN A 24 -4.67 4.42 -25.31
CA GLN A 24 -4.30 3.56 -24.21
C GLN A 24 -4.37 2.14 -24.77
N PHE A 25 -3.23 1.51 -25.00
CA PHE A 25 -3.13 0.07 -25.00
C PHE A 25 -3.89 -0.41 -23.75
N GLU A 26 -4.85 -1.33 -23.92
CA GLU A 26 -5.63 -1.85 -22.80
C GLU A 26 -4.68 -2.52 -21.81
N ARG A 27 -4.29 -1.80 -20.80
CA ARG A 27 -3.52 -2.36 -19.69
C ARG A 27 -4.49 -3.16 -18.81
N PRO A 28 -4.01 -4.26 -18.22
CA PRO A 28 -4.84 -5.10 -17.35
C PRO A 28 -5.17 -4.43 -16.01
N TYR A 29 -4.87 -3.15 -15.86
CA TYR A 29 -5.18 -2.32 -14.70
C TYR A 29 -5.44 -0.87 -15.09
N ARG A 30 -6.07 -0.12 -14.21
CA ARG A 30 -6.19 1.35 -14.28
C ARG A 30 -5.45 1.94 -13.09
N TYR A 31 -4.95 3.17 -13.22
CA TYR A 31 -4.37 3.87 -12.08
C TYR A 31 -4.75 5.35 -12.09
N ARG A 32 -4.71 5.96 -10.91
CA ARG A 32 -4.88 7.39 -10.71
C ARG A 32 -3.89 7.90 -9.68
N LEU A 33 -3.47 9.15 -9.87
CA LEU A 33 -2.68 9.90 -8.92
C LEU A 33 -3.60 10.61 -7.93
N VAL A 34 -3.23 10.57 -6.66
CA VAL A 34 -3.92 11.25 -5.57
C VAL A 34 -2.94 12.16 -4.87
N ASN A 35 -3.28 13.44 -4.75
CA ASN A 35 -2.45 14.40 -4.02
C ASN A 35 -2.36 14.01 -2.54
N ILE A 36 -1.21 14.29 -1.94
CA ILE A 36 -1.03 14.17 -0.49
C ILE A 36 -1.73 15.38 0.14
N GLU A 37 -2.86 15.15 0.83
CA GLU A 37 -3.73 16.22 1.37
C GLU A 37 -3.01 17.24 2.25
N CYS A 38 -1.98 16.82 2.97
CA CYS A 38 -1.18 17.69 3.84
C CYS A 38 -0.12 18.50 3.07
N MET A 39 0.11 18.25 1.77
CA MET A 39 1.10 18.93 0.94
C MET A 39 0.56 19.21 -0.47
N PRO A 40 -0.44 20.05 -0.64
CA PRO A 40 -1.16 20.26 -1.91
C PRO A 40 -0.29 20.87 -3.04
N GLN A 41 0.91 21.36 -2.72
CA GLN A 41 1.88 21.88 -3.71
C GLN A 41 3.09 20.96 -3.89
N SER A 42 3.01 19.73 -3.42
CA SER A 42 4.07 18.73 -3.58
C SER A 42 4.02 18.14 -4.99
N ASP A 43 5.20 17.92 -5.58
CA ASP A 43 5.34 17.14 -6.82
C ASP A 43 5.24 15.62 -6.55
N HIS A 44 4.92 15.23 -5.32
CA HIS A 44 4.77 13.85 -4.86
C HIS A 44 3.31 13.46 -4.74
N TYR A 45 2.97 12.29 -5.21
CA TYR A 45 1.62 11.75 -5.26
C TYR A 45 1.55 10.36 -4.66
N ASN A 46 0.37 9.95 -4.27
CA ASN A 46 0.06 8.55 -4.04
C ASN A 46 -0.61 7.97 -5.29
N VAL A 47 -0.31 6.72 -5.60
CA VAL A 47 -0.96 5.98 -6.68
C VAL A 47 -2.01 5.06 -6.09
N ILE A 48 -3.16 5.01 -6.74
CA ILE A 48 -4.16 3.97 -6.55
C ILE A 48 -4.30 3.25 -7.88
N MET A 49 -3.94 1.98 -7.90
CA MET A 49 -4.00 1.10 -9.06
C MET A 49 -5.12 0.11 -8.85
N ASP A 50 -6.13 0.16 -9.72
CA ASP A 50 -7.29 -0.72 -9.68
C ASP A 50 -7.05 -1.90 -10.63
N LEU A 51 -7.14 -3.13 -10.11
CA LEU A 51 -6.98 -4.38 -10.86
C LEU A 51 -8.31 -4.78 -11.50
N GLN A 52 -8.25 -5.50 -12.62
CA GLN A 52 -9.46 -6.01 -13.28
C GLN A 52 -10.04 -7.25 -12.59
N GLU A 53 -9.17 -8.03 -11.94
CA GLU A 53 -9.54 -9.26 -11.25
C GLU A 53 -9.05 -9.21 -9.80
N SER A 54 -9.80 -9.87 -8.91
CA SER A 54 -9.42 -9.98 -7.51
C SER A 54 -8.23 -10.91 -7.34
N ILE A 55 -7.27 -10.46 -6.55
CA ILE A 55 -6.08 -11.21 -6.16
C ILE A 55 -6.09 -11.61 -4.67
N GLU A 56 -7.26 -11.63 -4.04
CA GLU A 56 -7.38 -11.96 -2.61
C GLU A 56 -6.69 -13.27 -2.26
N ASP A 57 -6.88 -14.30 -3.07
CA ASP A 57 -6.26 -15.61 -2.91
C ASP A 57 -4.73 -15.59 -3.09
N LEU A 58 -4.17 -14.56 -3.71
CA LEU A 58 -2.73 -14.40 -3.90
C LEU A 58 -2.05 -13.65 -2.76
N LEU A 59 -2.79 -12.95 -1.89
CA LEU A 59 -2.19 -12.16 -0.80
C LEU A 59 -1.23 -12.98 0.09
N PRO A 60 -1.56 -14.22 0.51
CA PRO A 60 -0.63 -15.04 1.28
C PRO A 60 0.67 -15.40 0.53
N TYR A 61 0.59 -15.51 -0.80
CA TYR A 61 1.74 -15.79 -1.66
C TYR A 61 2.58 -14.53 -1.90
N CYS A 62 1.94 -13.38 -2.08
CA CYS A 62 2.62 -12.08 -2.13
C CYS A 62 3.44 -11.85 -0.85
N ALA A 63 2.84 -12.15 0.30
CA ALA A 63 3.52 -12.03 1.59
C ALA A 63 4.73 -12.97 1.74
N ALA A 64 4.69 -14.13 1.10
CA ALA A 64 5.79 -15.10 1.16
C ALA A 64 6.98 -14.72 0.26
N VAL A 65 6.72 -14.03 -0.85
CA VAL A 65 7.72 -13.76 -1.91
C VAL A 65 8.28 -12.35 -1.83
N LEU A 66 7.44 -11.35 -1.50
CA LEU A 66 7.86 -9.95 -1.54
C LEU A 66 8.77 -9.62 -0.35
N PRO A 67 9.98 -9.11 -0.57
CA PRO A 67 10.90 -8.75 0.51
C PRO A 67 10.29 -7.67 1.41
N GLY A 68 10.41 -7.83 2.72
CA GLY A 68 9.91 -6.87 3.69
C GLY A 68 8.38 -6.80 3.81
N ALA A 69 7.68 -7.78 3.22
CA ALA A 69 6.23 -7.85 3.33
C ALA A 69 5.77 -8.09 4.77
N THR A 70 4.76 -7.35 5.18
CA THR A 70 4.03 -7.54 6.43
C THR A 70 2.60 -7.92 6.12
N TYR A 71 2.17 -9.08 6.59
CA TYR A 71 0.85 -9.63 6.32
C TYR A 71 0.30 -10.38 7.54
N ILE A 72 -0.97 -10.20 7.78
CA ILE A 72 -1.76 -11.00 8.72
C ILE A 72 -2.84 -11.69 7.91
N HIS A 73 -2.87 -13.01 7.91
CA HIS A 73 -3.86 -13.77 7.14
C HIS A 73 -5.28 -13.37 7.54
N GLY A 74 -6.10 -13.03 6.56
CA GLY A 74 -7.46 -12.51 6.75
C GLY A 74 -7.53 -11.00 7.01
N SER A 75 -6.41 -10.25 7.02
CA SER A 75 -6.43 -8.78 7.13
C SER A 75 -6.85 -8.06 5.85
N GLY A 76 -6.84 -8.77 4.72
CA GLY A 76 -7.16 -8.19 3.41
C GLY A 76 -6.08 -7.30 2.81
N VAL A 77 -4.90 -7.19 3.43
CA VAL A 77 -3.82 -6.34 2.93
C VAL A 77 -2.43 -6.92 3.20
N VAL A 78 -1.56 -6.83 2.22
CA VAL A 78 -0.11 -7.03 2.35
C VAL A 78 0.57 -5.67 2.23
N ASN A 79 1.33 -5.26 3.23
CA ASN A 79 2.13 -4.05 3.18
C ASN A 79 3.59 -4.39 2.88
N VAL A 80 4.18 -3.67 1.93
CA VAL A 80 5.58 -3.82 1.53
C VAL A 80 6.28 -2.48 1.64
N MET A 81 7.49 -2.46 2.19
CA MET A 81 8.37 -1.31 2.10
C MET A 81 9.37 -1.57 0.98
N ASP A 82 9.28 -0.84 -0.12
CA ASP A 82 10.14 -1.01 -1.31
C ASP A 82 10.77 0.33 -1.68
N GLN A 83 12.08 0.44 -1.59
CA GLN A 83 12.88 1.64 -1.93
C GLN A 83 12.38 2.96 -1.31
N GLY A 84 11.82 2.90 -0.11
CA GLY A 84 11.27 4.07 0.60
C GLY A 84 9.77 4.29 0.38
N HIS A 85 9.16 3.64 -0.60
CA HIS A 85 7.72 3.67 -0.85
C HIS A 85 6.99 2.64 0.01
N ILE A 86 5.81 3.00 0.50
CA ILE A 86 4.90 2.05 1.13
C ILE A 86 3.94 1.55 0.05
N VAL A 87 3.93 0.24 -0.17
CA VAL A 87 3.02 -0.40 -1.10
C VAL A 87 2.02 -1.25 -0.35
N GLY A 88 0.74 -0.93 -0.48
CA GLY A 88 -0.37 -1.71 0.07
C GLY A 88 -1.02 -2.53 -1.04
N ILE A 89 -1.02 -3.85 -0.93
CA ILE A 89 -1.62 -4.78 -1.89
C ILE A 89 -2.90 -5.33 -1.27
N TYR A 90 -4.04 -5.02 -1.87
CA TYR A 90 -5.38 -5.45 -1.48
C TYR A 90 -5.94 -6.45 -2.50
N ALA A 91 -7.15 -6.90 -2.28
CA ALA A 91 -7.82 -7.86 -3.15
C ALA A 91 -7.97 -7.39 -4.61
N ASP A 92 -8.25 -6.11 -4.82
CA ASP A 92 -8.57 -5.52 -6.12
C ASP A 92 -7.82 -4.21 -6.39
N THR A 93 -6.97 -3.78 -5.46
CA THR A 93 -6.31 -2.47 -5.50
C THR A 93 -4.88 -2.58 -5.00
N ILE A 94 -3.96 -1.84 -5.62
CA ILE A 94 -2.61 -1.63 -5.10
C ILE A 94 -2.40 -0.13 -4.89
N THR A 95 -1.94 0.24 -3.71
CA THR A 95 -1.60 1.62 -3.37
C THR A 95 -0.09 1.78 -3.26
N ILE A 96 0.45 2.87 -3.80
CA ILE A 96 1.90 3.16 -3.75
C ILE A 96 2.05 4.61 -3.31
N THR A 97 2.85 4.85 -2.29
CA THR A 97 3.07 6.20 -1.76
C THR A 97 4.27 6.87 -2.41
N ASP A 98 4.23 8.21 -2.45
CA ASP A 98 5.40 9.06 -2.67
C ASP A 98 6.04 8.95 -4.05
N VAL A 99 5.24 8.86 -5.12
CA VAL A 99 5.72 8.86 -6.52
C VAL A 99 5.85 10.28 -7.06
N THR A 100 6.79 10.49 -7.98
CA THR A 100 7.15 11.81 -8.56
C THR A 100 6.52 12.04 -9.94
N GLY A 101 5.20 11.92 -10.02
CA GLY A 101 4.44 12.21 -11.25
C GLY A 101 4.01 10.99 -12.05
N PRO A 102 3.42 11.20 -13.25
CA PRO A 102 2.77 10.14 -14.01
C PRO A 102 3.70 9.06 -14.56
N GLU A 103 4.91 9.43 -14.96
CA GLU A 103 5.89 8.48 -15.54
C GLU A 103 6.40 7.51 -14.48
N ASP A 104 6.80 8.05 -13.32
CA ASP A 104 7.22 7.26 -12.17
C ASP A 104 6.09 6.36 -11.65
N ALA A 105 4.87 6.92 -11.54
CA ALA A 105 3.67 6.16 -11.17
C ALA A 105 3.44 4.96 -12.08
N LEU A 106 3.61 5.16 -13.39
CA LEU A 106 3.44 4.11 -14.38
C LEU A 106 4.48 3.01 -14.23
N GLU A 107 5.76 3.38 -14.03
CA GLU A 107 6.84 2.42 -13.80
C GLU A 107 6.57 1.56 -12.56
N TRP A 108 6.11 2.18 -11.47
CA TRP A 108 5.74 1.47 -10.25
C TRP A 108 4.54 0.54 -10.45
N CYS A 109 3.50 0.98 -11.18
CA CYS A 109 2.35 0.15 -11.49
C CYS A 109 2.75 -1.07 -12.33
N ASP A 110 3.51 -0.87 -13.41
CA ASP A 110 3.98 -1.95 -14.28
C ASP A 110 4.85 -2.95 -13.49
N ARG A 111 5.76 -2.46 -12.63
CA ARG A 111 6.62 -3.28 -11.77
C ARG A 111 5.80 -4.16 -10.82
N TYR A 112 4.81 -3.59 -10.14
CA TYR A 112 4.01 -4.36 -9.19
C TYR A 112 3.03 -5.30 -9.89
N PHE A 113 2.46 -4.89 -10.99
CA PHE A 113 1.64 -5.78 -11.80
C PHE A 113 2.44 -7.01 -12.26
N GLN A 114 3.65 -6.81 -12.78
CA GLN A 114 4.54 -7.90 -13.19
C GLN A 114 4.89 -8.85 -12.04
N LYS A 115 5.19 -8.30 -10.85
CA LYS A 115 5.44 -9.10 -9.65
C LYS A 115 4.22 -9.98 -9.29
N ILE A 116 3.00 -9.43 -9.35
CA ILE A 116 1.76 -10.19 -9.08
C ILE A 116 1.56 -11.29 -10.11
N GLU A 117 1.75 -11.00 -11.40
CA GLU A 117 1.66 -12.02 -12.45
C GLU A 117 2.67 -13.13 -12.26
N ASP A 118 3.91 -12.81 -11.92
CA ASP A 118 4.96 -13.81 -11.68
C ASP A 118 4.63 -14.69 -10.46
N ILE A 119 4.09 -14.11 -9.40
CA ILE A 119 3.60 -14.86 -8.23
C ILE A 119 2.43 -15.77 -8.63
N CYS A 120 1.48 -15.27 -9.42
CA CYS A 120 0.35 -16.06 -9.90
C CYS A 120 0.81 -17.27 -10.73
N ARG A 121 1.72 -17.06 -11.69
CA ARG A 121 2.28 -18.15 -12.54
C ARG A 121 3.05 -19.20 -11.73
N ASN A 122 3.70 -18.79 -10.64
CA ASN A 122 4.52 -19.68 -9.82
C ASN A 122 3.82 -20.14 -8.55
N ARG A 123 2.54 -19.88 -8.39
CA ARG A 123 1.75 -20.14 -7.18
C ARG A 123 1.94 -21.55 -6.61
N GLU A 124 1.97 -22.56 -7.46
CA GLU A 124 2.13 -23.96 -7.02
C GLU A 124 3.49 -24.26 -6.36
N ARG A 125 4.50 -23.43 -6.62
CA ARG A 125 5.86 -23.58 -6.09
C ARG A 125 6.12 -22.73 -4.84
N ILE A 126 5.18 -21.88 -4.48
CA ILE A 126 5.30 -20.94 -3.37
C ILE A 126 4.51 -21.47 -2.18
N THR A 127 5.16 -21.60 -1.04
CA THR A 127 4.45 -21.89 0.22
C THR A 127 3.86 -20.60 0.76
N PRO A 128 2.51 -20.47 0.87
CA PRO A 128 1.87 -19.23 1.29
C PRO A 128 2.13 -18.93 2.76
N THR A 129 2.15 -17.66 3.12
CA THR A 129 2.21 -17.21 4.52
C THR A 129 0.79 -17.17 5.09
N LEU A 130 0.46 -18.11 5.98
CA LEU A 130 -0.85 -18.21 6.63
C LEU A 130 -0.83 -17.73 8.09
N GLN A 131 0.09 -16.82 8.42
CA GLN A 131 0.20 -16.28 9.77
C GLN A 131 -1.00 -15.39 10.09
N THR A 132 -1.88 -15.84 10.99
CA THR A 132 -3.14 -15.16 11.35
C THR A 132 -2.95 -13.98 12.30
N ARG A 133 -1.82 -13.93 13.03
CA ARG A 133 -1.43 -12.83 13.92
C ARG A 133 0.08 -12.92 14.17
N PRO A 134 0.82 -11.82 14.26
CA PRO A 134 2.12 -11.88 14.89
C PRO A 134 1.90 -12.47 16.28
N SER A 135 2.64 -13.52 16.63
CA SER A 135 2.41 -14.33 17.82
C SER A 135 2.45 -13.54 19.13
N LYS A 136 2.98 -12.33 19.12
CA LYS A 136 2.94 -11.36 20.23
C LYS A 136 3.21 -9.98 19.68
N THR A 137 2.40 -9.00 20.06
CA THR A 137 2.68 -7.58 19.86
C THR A 137 3.48 -7.04 21.05
N VAL A 138 4.02 -5.83 20.95
CA VAL A 138 4.64 -5.13 22.09
C VAL A 138 3.65 -5.01 23.27
N LEU A 139 2.38 -4.76 22.96
CA LEU A 139 1.34 -4.66 23.99
C LEU A 139 1.00 -6.00 24.63
N ASP A 140 1.00 -7.08 23.87
CA ASP A 140 0.80 -8.43 24.43
C ASP A 140 1.93 -8.79 25.40
N ILE A 141 3.17 -8.44 25.07
CA ILE A 141 4.32 -8.59 25.95
C ILE A 141 4.18 -7.67 27.18
N TYR A 142 3.78 -6.42 26.96
CA TYR A 142 3.56 -5.46 28.05
C TYR A 142 2.48 -5.94 29.04
N HIS A 143 1.45 -6.62 28.56
CA HIS A 143 0.41 -7.18 29.43
C HIS A 143 0.91 -8.32 30.34
N LEU A 144 2.00 -8.98 29.99
CA LEU A 144 2.67 -9.99 30.83
C LEU A 144 3.58 -9.40 31.89
N LEU A 145 3.85 -8.10 31.84
CA LEU A 145 4.74 -7.39 32.76
C LEU A 145 3.95 -6.79 33.94
N PRO A 146 4.59 -6.60 35.09
CA PRO A 146 3.95 -6.09 36.31
C PRO A 146 3.52 -4.62 36.21
N LYS A 147 3.94 -3.89 35.19
CA LYS A 147 3.61 -2.48 34.90
C LYS A 147 4.04 -1.48 35.99
N THR A 148 4.96 -1.87 36.85
CA THR A 148 5.45 -1.06 37.98
C THR A 148 6.45 0.01 37.55
N ASN A 149 7.00 -0.09 36.34
CA ASN A 149 8.06 0.78 35.83
C ASN A 149 9.26 0.92 36.78
N CYS A 150 9.61 -0.16 37.47
CA CYS A 150 10.62 -0.18 38.53
C CYS A 150 12.06 0.00 38.04
N GLY A 151 12.32 -0.09 36.72
CA GLY A 151 13.63 0.08 36.10
C GLY A 151 14.63 -1.05 36.34
N ARG A 152 14.28 -2.12 37.09
CA ARG A 152 15.22 -3.20 37.45
C ARG A 152 15.68 -4.03 36.25
N CYS A 153 14.95 -4.02 35.13
CA CYS A 153 15.33 -4.66 33.86
C CYS A 153 16.25 -3.79 32.99
N GLY A 154 16.78 -2.69 33.54
CA GLY A 154 17.74 -1.81 32.84
C GLY A 154 17.10 -0.81 31.88
N VAL A 155 15.75 -0.67 31.89
CA VAL A 155 15.02 0.35 31.12
C VAL A 155 13.97 1.04 32.00
N PRO A 156 13.66 2.33 31.73
CA PRO A 156 12.87 3.15 32.65
C PRO A 156 11.39 2.75 32.72
N THR A 157 10.85 2.04 31.70
CA THR A 157 9.44 1.66 31.69
C THR A 157 9.23 0.22 31.24
N CYS A 158 8.19 -0.44 31.74
CA CYS A 158 7.81 -1.78 31.29
C CYS A 158 7.42 -1.83 29.82
N LEU A 159 6.90 -0.75 29.25
CA LEU A 159 6.61 -0.65 27.82
C LEU A 159 7.90 -0.64 26.98
N ALA A 160 8.93 0.11 27.41
CA ALA A 160 10.24 0.11 26.75
C ALA A 160 10.91 -1.29 26.83
N PHE A 161 10.73 -1.99 27.96
CA PHE A 161 11.20 -3.35 28.11
C PHE A 161 10.45 -4.31 27.18
N ALA A 162 9.11 -4.21 27.10
CA ALA A 162 8.30 -5.00 26.17
C ALA A 162 8.74 -4.81 24.71
N ALA A 163 9.11 -3.57 24.32
CA ALA A 163 9.64 -3.30 22.99
C ALA A 163 11.00 -3.97 22.73
N LYS A 164 11.89 -4.02 23.73
CA LYS A 164 13.17 -4.76 23.64
C LYS A 164 12.94 -6.27 23.48
N VAL A 165 12.04 -6.83 24.28
CA VAL A 165 11.68 -8.26 24.18
C VAL A 165 11.07 -8.58 22.82
N PHE A 166 10.21 -7.71 22.30
CA PHE A 166 9.62 -7.85 20.97
C PHE A 166 10.69 -7.87 19.86
N ARG A 167 11.72 -7.01 19.95
CA ARG A 167 12.85 -6.96 19.02
C ARG A 167 13.89 -8.06 19.28
N ARG A 168 13.65 -8.94 20.25
CA ARG A 168 14.59 -9.99 20.68
C ARG A 168 15.94 -9.48 21.21
N GLU A 169 15.95 -8.24 21.70
CA GLU A 169 17.10 -7.63 22.37
C GLU A 169 17.20 -7.99 23.87
N SER A 170 16.12 -8.56 24.43
CA SER A 170 15.99 -9.00 25.82
C SER A 170 15.01 -10.18 25.90
N SER A 171 15.09 -10.95 26.99
CA SER A 171 14.11 -12.00 27.32
C SER A 171 13.10 -11.51 28.36
N LEU A 172 11.90 -12.10 28.38
CA LEU A 172 10.93 -11.86 29.45
C LEU A 172 11.49 -12.23 30.83
N ASP A 173 12.38 -13.24 30.86
CA ASP A 173 13.03 -13.70 32.10
C ASP A 173 14.00 -12.68 32.68
N ASP A 174 14.42 -11.67 31.93
CA ASP A 174 15.23 -10.55 32.41
C ASP A 174 14.45 -9.58 33.31
N CYS A 175 13.12 -9.72 33.38
CA CYS A 175 12.30 -8.95 34.32
C CYS A 175 12.14 -9.74 35.63
N PRO A 176 12.74 -9.24 36.75
CA PRO A 176 12.71 -9.97 38.03
C PRO A 176 11.29 -10.05 38.66
N GLU A 177 10.33 -9.26 38.16
CA GLU A 177 8.97 -9.18 38.70
C GLU A 177 7.92 -9.76 37.70
N VAL A 178 8.34 -10.46 36.64
CA VAL A 178 7.38 -11.14 35.76
C VAL A 178 6.68 -12.25 36.54
N VAL A 179 5.34 -12.20 36.52
CA VAL A 179 4.51 -13.25 37.13
C VAL A 179 4.49 -14.45 36.16
N ARG A 180 4.97 -15.58 36.60
CA ARG A 180 4.93 -16.87 35.88
C ARG A 180 3.60 -17.59 36.08
#